data_018911140e47c53f61751a4c631b5a9a
#
_entry.id   018911140e47c53f61751a4c631b5a9a
#
_cell.length_a   1.000
_cell.length_b   1.000
_cell.length_c   1.000
_cell.angle_alpha   90.00
_cell.angle_beta   90.00
_cell.angle_gamma   90.00
#
_symmetry.space_group_name_H-M   'P 1'
#
loop_
_entity.id
_entity.type
_entity.pdbx_description
1 polymer ?
#
loop_
_entity_poly.entity_id
_entity_poly.type
_entity_poly.pdbx_seq_one_letter_code
_entity_poly.pdbx_strand_id
1 'polypeptide(L)'
;MRSVLKIFFFLFLINISHNNAFSTDVSKGFSKLAEKSMPSVVNISATTVVETRSQPFPFQFPPGSPFEEFFKDFEQNRGPQKRRSTALGSGFVIKDNGTVITNNHVIQNAEGIFVKFTDGKEYEAKLIGTDPVSDIAVLKIQSNKKFPAVKFADSDKAKVGDWVLAIGNPFGLGGTVTQGIISAINRDINMGRYDNFIQTDASINQGNSGGPLFNMNG
;
A
#
# COMPACT_ATOMS: atom_id res chain seq x y z
N MET A 1 -82.46 16.90 10.79
CA MET A 1 -81.12 17.59 10.86
C MET A 1 -80.05 16.50 10.69
N ARG A 2 -79.31 16.48 9.54
CA ARG A 2 -78.33 15.50 9.19
C ARG A 2 -76.93 16.02 9.56
N SER A 3 -76.26 15.35 10.52
CA SER A 3 -74.87 15.65 10.87
C SER A 3 -73.92 14.95 9.86
N VAL A 4 -73.13 15.74 9.17
CA VAL A 4 -72.10 15.26 8.22
C VAL A 4 -70.83 15.06 9.02
N LEU A 5 -70.45 13.79 9.20
CA LEU A 5 -69.18 13.40 9.81
C LEU A 5 -68.07 13.56 8.77
N LYS A 6 -67.19 14.56 8.94
CA LYS A 6 -66.02 14.75 8.11
C LYS A 6 -64.91 13.82 8.63
N ILE A 7 -64.57 12.76 7.88
CA ILE A 7 -63.42 11.90 8.12
C ILE A 7 -62.21 12.61 7.52
N PHE A 8 -61.30 13.10 8.36
CA PHE A 8 -59.98 13.59 7.93
C PHE A 8 -59.04 12.39 7.75
N PHE A 9 -58.72 12.11 6.49
CA PHE A 9 -57.72 11.11 6.16
C PHE A 9 -56.32 11.76 6.27
N PHE A 10 -55.58 11.48 7.34
CA PHE A 10 -54.25 11.98 7.53
C PHE A 10 -53.27 11.04 6.77
N LEU A 11 -52.86 11.43 5.56
CA LEU A 11 -51.82 10.75 4.78
C LEU A 11 -50.47 10.99 5.47
N PHE A 12 -50.02 10.05 6.24
CA PHE A 12 -48.65 10.02 6.79
C PHE A 12 -47.72 9.57 5.69
N LEU A 13 -47.07 10.52 4.96
CA LEU A 13 -46.00 10.26 4.02
C LEU A 13 -44.78 9.85 4.82
N ILE A 14 -44.58 8.53 4.97
CA ILE A 14 -43.32 7.97 5.47
C ILE A 14 -42.28 8.20 4.35
N ASN A 15 -41.46 9.23 4.52
CA ASN A 15 -40.21 9.36 3.75
C ASN A 15 -39.25 8.22 4.18
N ILE A 16 -39.34 7.10 3.51
CA ILE A 16 -38.32 6.05 3.60
C ILE A 16 -37.09 6.59 2.86
N SER A 17 -36.22 7.30 3.61
CA SER A 17 -34.87 7.56 3.14
C SER A 17 -34.21 6.21 2.89
N HIS A 18 -34.17 5.79 1.63
CA HIS A 18 -33.33 4.66 1.22
C HIS A 18 -31.89 5.08 1.46
N ASN A 19 -31.39 4.79 2.65
CA ASN A 19 -29.95 4.69 2.83
C ASN A 19 -29.52 3.55 1.91
N ASN A 20 -29.09 3.89 0.71
CA ASN A 20 -28.32 2.98 -0.13
C ASN A 20 -27.04 2.67 0.66
N ALA A 21 -27.10 1.68 1.54
CA ALA A 21 -25.91 0.99 1.96
C ALA A 21 -25.28 0.48 0.66
N PHE A 22 -24.18 1.11 0.26
CA PHE A 22 -23.34 0.62 -0.83
C PHE A 22 -22.75 -0.70 -0.36
N SER A 23 -23.55 -1.77 -0.41
CA SER A 23 -23.03 -3.12 -0.43
C SER A 23 -22.27 -3.23 -1.75
N THR A 24 -20.96 -3.12 -1.70
CA THR A 24 -20.13 -3.39 -2.85
C THR A 24 -20.34 -4.86 -3.21
N ASP A 25 -21.03 -5.08 -4.31
CA ASP A 25 -21.39 -6.42 -4.78
C ASP A 25 -20.11 -7.13 -5.21
N VAL A 26 -19.56 -7.93 -4.32
CA VAL A 26 -18.32 -8.72 -4.54
C VAL A 26 -18.47 -9.68 -5.71
N SER A 27 -19.70 -10.04 -6.09
CA SER A 27 -19.97 -10.89 -7.26
C SER A 27 -19.48 -10.25 -8.57
N LYS A 28 -19.30 -8.93 -8.60
CA LYS A 28 -18.76 -8.19 -9.77
C LYS A 28 -17.23 -8.13 -9.80
N GLY A 29 -16.57 -8.75 -8.82
CA GLY A 29 -15.11 -8.76 -8.69
C GLY A 29 -14.52 -7.40 -8.29
N PHE A 30 -13.20 -7.34 -8.27
CA PHE A 30 -12.45 -6.18 -7.76
C PHE A 30 -11.82 -5.32 -8.88
N SER A 31 -12.06 -5.65 -10.15
CA SER A 31 -11.36 -5.03 -11.29
C SER A 31 -11.52 -3.52 -11.35
N LYS A 32 -12.74 -3.00 -11.13
CA LYS A 32 -12.99 -1.55 -11.14
C LYS A 32 -12.27 -0.82 -10.01
N LEU A 33 -12.21 -1.43 -8.83
CA LEU A 33 -11.50 -0.85 -7.69
C LEU A 33 -9.99 -0.87 -7.94
N ALA A 34 -9.46 -1.98 -8.45
CA ALA A 34 -8.06 -2.10 -8.84
C ALA A 34 -7.68 -1.06 -9.91
N GLU A 35 -8.44 -0.96 -11.00
CA GLU A 35 -8.23 0.01 -12.07
C GLU A 35 -8.19 1.45 -11.56
N LYS A 36 -9.08 1.81 -10.64
CA LYS A 36 -9.14 3.13 -10.01
C LYS A 36 -7.95 3.40 -9.09
N SER A 37 -7.49 2.39 -8.35
CA SER A 37 -6.52 2.56 -7.25
C SER A 37 -5.06 2.37 -7.69
N MET A 38 -4.80 1.45 -8.62
CA MET A 38 -3.45 1.15 -9.11
C MET A 38 -2.65 2.36 -9.62
N PRO A 39 -3.23 3.36 -10.29
CA PRO A 39 -2.47 4.53 -10.75
C PRO A 39 -1.83 5.36 -9.64
N SER A 40 -2.32 5.24 -8.40
CA SER A 40 -1.75 5.93 -7.23
C SER A 40 -0.69 5.11 -6.50
N VAL A 41 -0.53 3.82 -6.84
CA VAL A 41 0.46 2.92 -6.23
C VAL A 41 1.72 2.90 -7.08
N VAL A 42 2.85 3.05 -6.42
CA VAL A 42 4.14 3.23 -7.06
C VAL A 42 5.15 2.19 -6.60
N ASN A 43 6.14 1.91 -7.44
CA ASN A 43 7.35 1.24 -7.03
C ASN A 43 8.31 2.28 -6.43
N ILE A 44 8.98 1.91 -5.34
CA ILE A 44 10.05 2.67 -4.73
C ILE A 44 11.37 1.95 -4.98
N SER A 45 12.29 2.63 -5.63
CA SER A 45 13.66 2.18 -5.87
C SER A 45 14.62 3.05 -5.07
N ALA A 46 15.27 2.47 -4.08
CA ALA A 46 16.20 3.15 -3.19
C ALA A 46 17.62 2.67 -3.47
N THR A 47 18.50 3.54 -3.95
CA THR A 47 19.87 3.21 -4.28
C THR A 47 20.78 3.56 -3.11
N THR A 48 21.54 2.58 -2.63
CA THR A 48 22.55 2.72 -1.58
C THR A 48 23.92 2.42 -2.17
N VAL A 49 24.92 3.24 -1.87
CA VAL A 49 26.32 2.91 -2.17
C VAL A 49 26.89 2.14 -1.01
N VAL A 50 27.12 0.85 -1.18
CA VAL A 50 27.77 0.00 -0.19
C VAL A 50 29.26 -0.03 -0.52
N GLU A 51 30.08 0.56 0.34
CA GLU A 51 31.51 0.32 0.33
C GLU A 51 31.78 -1.08 0.89
N THR A 52 32.07 -2.03 0.00
CA THR A 52 32.27 -3.42 0.37
C THR A 52 33.60 -3.59 1.09
N ARG A 53 33.63 -3.48 2.42
CA ARG A 53 34.55 -4.29 3.22
C ARG A 53 33.92 -5.66 3.30
N SER A 54 34.66 -6.69 2.83
CA SER A 54 34.24 -8.08 2.79
C SER A 54 33.74 -8.59 4.15
N GLN A 55 32.44 -8.50 4.39
CA GLN A 55 31.77 -9.25 5.44
C GLN A 55 30.61 -10.03 4.83
N PRO A 56 30.45 -11.31 5.21
CA PRO A 56 29.35 -12.13 4.71
C PRO A 56 28.00 -11.52 5.16
N PHE A 57 27.01 -11.59 4.30
CA PHE A 57 25.65 -11.17 4.62
C PHE A 57 25.10 -11.91 5.84
N PRO A 58 24.41 -11.23 6.78
CA PRO A 58 23.85 -11.87 7.97
C PRO A 58 22.59 -12.70 7.70
N PHE A 59 22.11 -12.77 6.46
CA PHE A 59 20.96 -13.60 6.09
C PHE A 59 21.42 -14.79 5.24
N GLN A 60 21.32 -15.97 5.83
CA GLN A 60 21.43 -17.24 5.10
C GLN A 60 20.03 -17.58 4.56
N PHE A 61 19.88 -17.58 3.25
CA PHE A 61 18.67 -18.10 2.62
C PHE A 61 18.63 -19.62 2.76
N PRO A 62 17.44 -20.23 2.91
CA PRO A 62 17.34 -21.68 2.93
C PRO A 62 17.96 -22.28 1.68
N PRO A 63 18.79 -23.35 1.82
CA PRO A 63 19.41 -24.03 0.68
C PRO A 63 18.36 -24.50 -0.33
N GLY A 64 18.56 -24.17 -1.62
CA GLY A 64 17.67 -24.58 -2.71
C GLY A 64 16.54 -23.59 -3.04
N SER A 65 16.55 -22.38 -2.48
CA SER A 65 15.58 -21.35 -2.90
C SER A 65 16.00 -20.75 -4.26
N PRO A 66 15.04 -20.40 -5.16
CA PRO A 66 15.34 -19.73 -6.43
C PRO A 66 16.14 -18.43 -6.27
N PHE A 67 16.11 -17.85 -5.07
CA PHE A 67 16.86 -16.64 -4.71
C PHE A 67 18.32 -16.92 -4.36
N GLU A 68 18.67 -18.13 -3.91
CA GLU A 68 20.06 -18.51 -3.59
C GLU A 68 20.93 -18.50 -4.86
N GLU A 69 20.45 -19.04 -5.98
CA GLU A 69 21.15 -19.01 -7.27
C GLU A 69 21.29 -17.59 -7.82
N PHE A 70 20.23 -16.79 -7.77
CA PHE A 70 20.27 -15.40 -8.20
C PHE A 70 21.27 -14.56 -7.40
N PHE A 71 21.41 -14.83 -6.12
CA PHE A 71 22.38 -14.12 -5.27
C PHE A 71 23.78 -14.71 -5.36
N LYS A 72 23.97 -16.01 -5.63
CA LYS A 72 25.30 -16.63 -5.87
C LYS A 72 25.95 -16.11 -7.14
N ASP A 73 25.23 -15.99 -8.24
CA ASP A 73 25.74 -15.37 -9.48
C ASP A 73 26.12 -13.90 -9.27
N PHE A 74 25.40 -13.23 -8.38
CA PHE A 74 25.67 -11.85 -7.98
C PHE A 74 26.93 -11.75 -7.09
N GLU A 75 27.30 -12.78 -6.33
CA GLU A 75 28.51 -12.83 -5.49
C GLU A 75 29.79 -13.17 -6.28
N GLN A 76 29.72 -14.00 -7.30
CA GLN A 76 30.90 -14.49 -8.02
C GLN A 76 31.60 -13.46 -8.90
N ASN A 77 30.98 -12.34 -9.24
CA ASN A 77 31.56 -11.27 -10.07
C ASN A 77 32.24 -10.13 -9.28
N ARG A 78 32.74 -10.37 -8.06
CA ARG A 78 33.24 -9.32 -7.14
C ARG A 78 34.75 -9.11 -7.18
N GLY A 79 35.17 -8.05 -7.90
CA GLY A 79 36.36 -7.26 -7.55
C GLY A 79 35.97 -6.12 -6.56
N PRO A 80 36.95 -5.42 -5.92
CA PRO A 80 36.64 -4.31 -5.00
C PRO A 80 36.07 -3.12 -5.78
N GLN A 81 34.77 -3.07 -5.90
CA GLN A 81 34.05 -1.96 -6.55
C GLN A 81 32.97 -1.43 -5.62
N LYS A 82 32.85 -0.09 -5.58
CA LYS A 82 31.67 0.57 -5.01
C LYS A 82 30.43 0.02 -5.69
N ARG A 83 29.69 -0.82 -4.99
CA ARG A 83 28.48 -1.45 -5.54
C ARG A 83 27.28 -0.60 -5.16
N ARG A 84 26.49 -0.23 -6.16
CA ARG A 84 25.14 0.29 -5.93
C ARG A 84 24.21 -0.88 -5.65
N SER A 85 23.68 -0.95 -4.45
CA SER A 85 22.59 -1.85 -4.09
C SER A 85 21.28 -1.10 -4.28
N THR A 86 20.26 -1.75 -4.83
CA THR A 86 18.94 -1.15 -4.99
C THR A 86 17.96 -1.94 -4.14
N ALA A 87 17.41 -1.30 -3.12
CA ALA A 87 16.24 -1.82 -2.40
C ALA A 87 14.99 -1.50 -3.22
N LEU A 88 14.05 -2.43 -3.26
CA LEU A 88 12.80 -2.30 -3.99
C LEU A 88 11.62 -2.52 -3.04
N GLY A 89 10.65 -1.64 -3.12
CA GLY A 89 9.40 -1.72 -2.38
C GLY A 89 8.27 -1.03 -3.13
N SER A 90 7.16 -0.87 -2.46
CA SER A 90 6.00 -0.14 -2.93
C SER A 90 5.78 1.13 -2.13
N GLY A 91 4.94 2.00 -2.64
CA GLY A 91 4.46 3.19 -1.96
C GLY A 91 3.15 3.64 -2.59
N PHE A 92 2.56 4.68 -2.05
CA PHE A 92 1.34 5.26 -2.63
C PHE A 92 1.29 6.76 -2.43
N VAL A 93 0.68 7.44 -3.40
CA VAL A 93 0.52 8.89 -3.41
C VAL A 93 -0.68 9.28 -2.56
N ILE A 94 -0.50 10.21 -1.62
CA ILE A 94 -1.55 10.70 -0.71
C ILE A 94 -2.00 12.13 -1.01
N LYS A 95 -1.24 12.88 -1.81
CA LYS A 95 -1.60 14.23 -2.28
C LYS A 95 -1.21 14.37 -3.75
N ASP A 96 -2.06 15.04 -4.52
CA ASP A 96 -1.84 15.25 -5.97
C ASP A 96 -0.56 15.98 -6.32
N ASN A 97 0.05 16.64 -5.35
CA ASN A 97 1.34 17.30 -5.49
C ASN A 97 2.55 16.34 -5.44
N GLY A 98 2.32 15.02 -5.37
CA GLY A 98 3.37 13.99 -5.33
C GLY A 98 3.93 13.69 -3.94
N THR A 99 3.14 13.86 -2.88
CA THR A 99 3.49 13.33 -1.56
C THR A 99 3.19 11.83 -1.53
N VAL A 100 4.22 11.04 -1.22
CA VAL A 100 4.18 9.56 -1.22
C VAL A 100 4.46 9.02 0.17
N ILE A 101 3.76 7.97 0.55
CA ILE A 101 4.06 7.17 1.75
C ILE A 101 4.67 5.83 1.32
N THR A 102 5.65 5.38 2.07
CA THR A 102 6.26 4.04 1.98
C THR A 102 6.76 3.60 3.35
N ASN A 103 7.35 2.42 3.47
CA ASN A 103 8.01 2.00 4.71
C ASN A 103 9.41 2.61 4.83
N ASN A 104 9.82 2.88 6.08
CA ASN A 104 11.15 3.40 6.38
C ASN A 104 12.25 2.42 5.95
N HIS A 105 12.09 1.11 6.21
CA HIS A 105 13.09 0.10 5.85
C HIS A 105 13.34 0.03 4.33
N VAL A 106 12.37 0.41 3.48
CA VAL A 106 12.52 0.43 2.02
C VAL A 106 13.54 1.48 1.57
N ILE A 107 13.60 2.61 2.28
CA ILE A 107 14.45 3.75 1.88
C ILE A 107 15.63 3.98 2.82
N GLN A 108 15.82 3.10 3.79
CA GLN A 108 16.87 3.24 4.79
C GLN A 108 18.26 3.30 4.14
N ASN A 109 19.06 4.30 4.53
CA ASN A 109 20.40 4.58 4.00
C ASN A 109 20.45 4.84 2.48
N ALA A 110 19.33 5.23 1.83
CA ALA A 110 19.31 5.54 0.43
C ALA A 110 20.03 6.88 0.13
N GLU A 111 20.92 6.87 -0.86
CA GLU A 111 21.52 8.09 -1.43
C GLU A 111 20.65 8.69 -2.54
N GLY A 112 19.87 7.87 -3.23
CA GLY A 112 18.92 8.26 -4.26
C GLY A 112 17.63 7.47 -4.15
N ILE A 113 16.49 8.15 -4.29
CA ILE A 113 15.17 7.55 -4.23
C ILE A 113 14.42 7.88 -5.51
N PHE A 114 13.89 6.86 -6.16
CA PHE A 114 13.10 6.98 -7.38
C PHE A 114 11.72 6.36 -7.17
N VAL A 115 10.73 7.00 -7.76
CA VAL A 115 9.32 6.61 -7.70
C VAL A 115 8.86 6.30 -9.11
N LYS A 116 8.51 5.04 -9.38
CA LYS A 116 8.05 4.59 -10.70
C LYS A 116 6.58 4.21 -10.66
N PHE A 117 5.80 4.82 -11.53
CA PHE A 117 4.36 4.58 -11.67
C PHE A 117 4.08 3.34 -12.53
N THR A 118 2.82 2.88 -12.49
CA THR A 118 2.36 1.71 -13.27
C THR A 118 2.37 1.98 -14.77
N ASP A 119 2.37 3.25 -15.21
CA ASP A 119 2.52 3.66 -16.62
C ASP A 119 3.98 3.69 -17.09
N GLY A 120 4.92 3.27 -16.24
CA GLY A 120 6.36 3.21 -16.52
C GLY A 120 7.12 4.52 -16.30
N LYS A 121 6.43 5.63 -16.00
CA LYS A 121 7.11 6.91 -15.73
C LYS A 121 7.79 6.87 -14.38
N GLU A 122 9.02 7.35 -14.35
CA GLU A 122 9.87 7.42 -13.17
C GLU A 122 10.21 8.87 -12.81
N TYR A 123 10.28 9.14 -11.52
CA TYR A 123 10.60 10.46 -10.97
C TYR A 123 11.54 10.32 -9.79
N GLU A 124 12.49 11.24 -9.69
CA GLU A 124 13.28 11.40 -8.47
C GLU A 124 12.39 11.88 -7.33
N ALA A 125 12.64 11.39 -6.12
CA ALA A 125 11.93 11.81 -4.93
C ALA A 125 12.92 12.16 -3.80
N LYS A 126 12.53 13.13 -2.97
CA LYS A 126 13.27 13.53 -1.78
C LYS A 126 12.57 13.02 -0.53
N LEU A 127 13.35 12.58 0.43
CA LEU A 127 12.87 12.25 1.76
C LEU A 127 12.42 13.53 2.48
N ILE A 128 11.18 13.51 2.98
CA ILE A 128 10.61 14.59 3.80
C ILE A 128 10.77 14.27 5.29
N GLY A 129 10.57 13.03 5.67
CA GLY A 129 10.73 12.56 7.04
C GLY A 129 10.49 11.06 7.16
N THR A 130 11.01 10.51 8.26
CA THR A 130 10.83 9.09 8.61
C THR A 130 10.45 8.97 10.08
N ASP A 131 9.73 7.91 10.37
CA ASP A 131 9.55 7.38 11.71
C ASP A 131 9.96 5.90 11.72
N PRO A 132 11.16 5.59 12.24
CA PRO A 132 11.64 4.21 12.33
C PRO A 132 10.81 3.34 13.27
N VAL A 133 10.08 3.92 14.23
CA VAL A 133 9.30 3.16 15.22
C VAL A 133 8.02 2.62 14.59
N SER A 134 7.36 3.43 13.75
CA SER A 134 6.18 3.00 12.99
C SER A 134 6.53 2.44 11.60
N ASP A 135 7.83 2.40 11.25
CA ASP A 135 8.35 2.02 9.94
C ASP A 135 7.71 2.80 8.77
N ILE A 136 7.48 4.10 8.95
CA ILE A 136 6.89 4.99 7.94
C ILE A 136 7.91 5.97 7.40
N ALA A 137 7.88 6.21 6.09
CA ALA A 137 8.61 7.28 5.42
C ALA A 137 7.69 8.09 4.51
N VAL A 138 7.93 9.40 4.48
CA VAL A 138 7.23 10.37 3.63
C VAL A 138 8.21 10.91 2.60
N LEU A 139 7.84 10.76 1.32
CA LEU A 139 8.64 11.21 0.19
C LEU A 139 7.92 12.33 -0.56
N LYS A 140 8.70 13.12 -1.30
CA LYS A 140 8.20 14.16 -2.20
C LYS A 140 8.78 13.96 -3.58
N ILE A 141 7.93 13.66 -4.56
CA ILE A 141 8.30 13.60 -5.97
C ILE A 141 8.76 14.98 -6.45
N GLN A 142 9.89 15.03 -7.13
CA GLN A 142 10.48 16.26 -7.68
C GLN A 142 9.87 16.56 -9.05
N SER A 143 8.63 17.04 -9.04
CA SER A 143 7.87 17.40 -10.25
C SER A 143 6.75 18.37 -9.92
N ASN A 144 6.40 19.22 -10.89
CA ASN A 144 5.25 20.13 -10.81
C ASN A 144 3.97 19.52 -11.40
N LYS A 145 4.01 18.24 -11.80
CA LYS A 145 2.83 17.54 -12.32
C LYS A 145 1.87 17.17 -11.20
N LYS A 146 0.63 16.95 -11.56
CA LYS A 146 -0.36 16.33 -10.67
C LYS A 146 -0.34 14.82 -10.81
N PHE A 147 -0.53 14.15 -9.68
CA PHE A 147 -0.48 12.69 -9.58
C PHE A 147 -1.80 12.17 -9.01
N PRO A 148 -2.24 10.97 -9.44
CA PRO A 148 -3.35 10.27 -8.80
C PRO A 148 -3.02 10.06 -7.32
N ALA A 149 -3.97 10.38 -6.44
CA ALA A 149 -3.78 10.26 -5.00
C ALA A 149 -4.95 9.54 -4.36
N VAL A 150 -4.68 8.76 -3.32
CA VAL A 150 -5.68 8.08 -2.49
C VAL A 150 -6.00 8.90 -1.25
N LYS A 151 -7.11 8.55 -0.59
CA LYS A 151 -7.50 9.09 0.69
C LYS A 151 -7.42 8.00 1.76
N PHE A 152 -6.99 8.37 2.95
CA PHE A 152 -7.09 7.47 4.10
C PHE A 152 -8.54 7.26 4.50
N ALA A 153 -8.87 6.01 4.81
CA ALA A 153 -10.07 5.66 5.53
C ALA A 153 -9.83 5.75 7.05
N ASP A 154 -10.91 5.72 7.79
CA ASP A 154 -10.87 5.59 9.24
C ASP A 154 -10.73 4.10 9.60
N SER A 155 -9.53 3.68 9.96
CA SER A 155 -9.22 2.28 10.27
C SER A 155 -9.88 1.79 11.57
N ASP A 156 -10.29 2.69 12.47
CA ASP A 156 -11.02 2.31 13.69
C ASP A 156 -12.43 1.78 13.40
N LYS A 157 -12.94 2.06 12.20
CA LYS A 157 -14.23 1.54 11.71
C LYS A 157 -14.12 0.21 10.98
N ALA A 158 -12.90 -0.27 10.74
CA ALA A 158 -12.68 -1.55 10.09
C ALA A 158 -13.15 -2.71 10.96
N LYS A 159 -13.70 -3.75 10.33
CA LYS A 159 -14.27 -4.91 11.02
C LYS A 159 -13.67 -6.20 10.48
N VAL A 160 -13.54 -7.19 11.35
CA VAL A 160 -13.21 -8.56 10.94
C VAL A 160 -14.27 -9.04 9.94
N GLY A 161 -13.81 -9.58 8.80
CA GLY A 161 -14.65 -10.00 7.69
C GLY A 161 -14.79 -8.97 6.57
N ASP A 162 -14.37 -7.71 6.77
CA ASP A 162 -14.39 -6.72 5.70
C ASP A 162 -13.43 -7.11 4.57
N TRP A 163 -13.89 -7.02 3.32
CA TRP A 163 -13.05 -7.24 2.14
C TRP A 163 -12.00 -6.15 1.99
N VAL A 164 -10.79 -6.57 1.65
CA VAL A 164 -9.65 -5.68 1.40
C VAL A 164 -8.86 -6.08 0.16
N LEU A 165 -8.24 -5.07 -0.47
CA LEU A 165 -7.25 -5.26 -1.53
C LEU A 165 -5.90 -4.73 -1.07
N ALA A 166 -4.88 -5.59 -1.11
CA ALA A 166 -3.50 -5.13 -1.01
C ALA A 166 -2.97 -4.89 -2.43
N ILE A 167 -2.45 -3.70 -2.68
CA ILE A 167 -1.90 -3.32 -3.97
C ILE A 167 -0.44 -2.93 -3.78
N GLY A 168 0.45 -3.60 -4.52
CA GLY A 168 1.85 -3.26 -4.60
C GLY A 168 2.29 -3.03 -6.05
N ASN A 169 3.49 -2.51 -6.22
CA ASN A 169 4.14 -2.42 -7.52
C ASN A 169 5.57 -2.96 -7.44
N PRO A 170 5.72 -4.25 -7.06
CA PRO A 170 7.03 -4.88 -6.95
C PRO A 170 7.75 -4.79 -8.30
N PHE A 171 9.02 -4.42 -8.27
CA PHE A 171 9.90 -4.30 -9.44
C PHE A 171 9.44 -3.30 -10.52
N GLY A 172 8.38 -2.52 -10.30
CA GLY A 172 7.86 -1.56 -11.28
C GLY A 172 7.31 -2.22 -12.55
N LEU A 173 6.76 -3.43 -12.44
CA LEU A 173 6.25 -4.24 -13.56
C LEU A 173 4.75 -4.07 -13.83
N GLY A 174 4.13 -2.99 -13.36
CA GLY A 174 2.73 -2.68 -13.66
C GLY A 174 1.75 -2.91 -12.50
N GLY A 175 2.26 -3.32 -11.33
CA GLY A 175 1.45 -3.50 -10.13
C GLY A 175 0.93 -4.93 -9.93
N THR A 176 0.70 -5.27 -8.69
CA THR A 176 0.13 -6.56 -8.25
C THR A 176 -1.02 -6.28 -7.30
N VAL A 177 -2.13 -6.95 -7.50
CA VAL A 177 -3.33 -6.84 -6.67
C VAL A 177 -3.61 -8.20 -6.04
N THR A 178 -3.75 -8.22 -4.73
CA THR A 178 -4.22 -9.39 -3.99
C THR A 178 -5.43 -9.02 -3.16
N GLN A 179 -6.31 -9.97 -2.93
CA GLN A 179 -7.54 -9.78 -2.17
C GLN A 179 -7.56 -10.68 -0.94
N GLY A 180 -8.29 -10.25 0.06
CA GLY A 180 -8.55 -11.02 1.26
C GLY A 180 -9.58 -10.31 2.13
N ILE A 181 -9.65 -10.70 3.38
CA ILE A 181 -10.48 -10.06 4.39
C ILE A 181 -9.62 -9.55 5.54
N ILE A 182 -10.16 -8.69 6.35
CA ILE A 182 -9.62 -8.41 7.67
C ILE A 182 -9.85 -9.63 8.55
N SER A 183 -8.79 -10.34 8.89
CA SER A 183 -8.85 -11.57 9.71
C SER A 183 -8.84 -11.26 11.21
N ALA A 184 -8.17 -10.16 11.62
CA ALA A 184 -8.17 -9.64 12.97
C ALA A 184 -7.79 -8.15 12.98
N ILE A 185 -8.12 -7.46 14.05
CA ILE A 185 -7.74 -6.07 14.34
C ILE A 185 -7.04 -5.99 15.69
N ASN A 186 -6.38 -4.85 15.93
CA ASN A 186 -5.68 -4.58 17.20
C ASN A 186 -4.67 -5.67 17.57
N ARG A 187 -3.93 -6.19 16.56
CA ARG A 187 -2.88 -7.19 16.82
C ARG A 187 -1.63 -6.51 17.34
N ASP A 188 -1.28 -6.85 18.57
CA ASP A 188 0.04 -6.64 19.14
C ASP A 188 0.91 -7.86 18.79
N ILE A 189 2.03 -7.65 18.13
CA ILE A 189 2.98 -8.70 17.70
C ILE A 189 4.34 -8.56 18.39
N ASN A 190 4.42 -7.71 19.42
CA ASN A 190 5.60 -7.44 20.23
C ASN A 190 6.83 -6.96 19.41
N MET A 191 6.61 -6.22 18.33
CA MET A 191 7.68 -5.62 17.52
C MET A 191 7.98 -4.16 17.93
N GLY A 192 7.04 -3.46 18.59
CA GLY A 192 7.21 -2.07 18.95
C GLY A 192 6.22 -1.55 19.99
N ARG A 193 6.38 -0.25 20.35
CA ARG A 193 5.50 0.40 21.34
C ARG A 193 4.10 0.72 20.80
N TYR A 194 3.93 0.69 19.50
CA TYR A 194 2.70 1.13 18.81
C TYR A 194 2.09 -0.01 17.99
N ASP A 195 2.29 -1.25 18.44
CA ASP A 195 1.74 -2.41 17.76
C ASP A 195 0.22 -2.39 17.85
N ASN A 196 -0.40 -2.03 16.74
CA ASN A 196 -1.85 -2.06 16.55
C ASN A 196 -2.13 -2.40 15.09
N PHE A 197 -1.89 -3.66 14.72
CA PHE A 197 -1.93 -4.10 13.34
C PHE A 197 -3.28 -4.67 12.94
N ILE A 198 -3.64 -4.45 11.67
CA ILE A 198 -4.70 -5.17 10.98
C ILE A 198 -4.07 -6.44 10.40
N GLN A 199 -4.63 -7.60 10.75
CA GLN A 199 -4.28 -8.86 10.12
C GLN A 199 -5.19 -9.11 8.92
N THR A 200 -4.63 -9.53 7.80
CA THR A 200 -5.37 -9.92 6.60
C THR A 200 -4.82 -11.25 6.05
N ASP A 201 -5.65 -11.99 5.34
CA ASP A 201 -5.28 -13.16 4.54
C ASP A 201 -5.02 -12.82 3.07
N ALA A 202 -5.13 -11.54 2.68
CA ALA A 202 -4.63 -11.08 1.38
C ALA A 202 -3.14 -11.41 1.27
N SER A 203 -2.72 -12.04 0.17
CA SER A 203 -1.34 -12.46 -0.02
C SER A 203 -0.39 -11.26 -0.04
N ILE A 204 0.50 -11.18 0.93
CA ILE A 204 1.57 -10.18 1.00
C ILE A 204 2.86 -10.85 0.56
N ASN A 205 3.42 -10.37 -0.54
CA ASN A 205 4.64 -10.90 -1.15
C ASN A 205 5.76 -9.86 -1.07
N GLN A 206 7.00 -10.32 -1.31
CA GLN A 206 8.15 -9.43 -1.37
C GLN A 206 7.93 -8.33 -2.42
N GLY A 207 8.23 -7.07 -2.03
CA GLY A 207 8.01 -5.89 -2.85
C GLY A 207 6.66 -5.20 -2.63
N ASN A 208 5.72 -5.79 -1.89
CA ASN A 208 4.49 -5.12 -1.46
C ASN A 208 4.73 -4.19 -0.24
N SER A 209 5.88 -4.31 0.44
CA SER A 209 6.25 -3.45 1.57
C SER A 209 6.10 -1.98 1.21
N GLY A 210 5.38 -1.21 2.03
CA GLY A 210 5.05 0.19 1.80
C GLY A 210 3.84 0.43 0.90
N GLY A 211 3.26 -0.61 0.31
CA GLY A 211 2.01 -0.53 -0.45
C GLY A 211 0.78 -0.36 0.45
N PRO A 212 -0.33 0.20 -0.09
CA PRO A 212 -1.57 0.42 0.65
C PRO A 212 -2.45 -0.83 0.72
N LEU A 213 -3.26 -0.89 1.79
CA LEU A 213 -4.41 -1.78 1.91
C LEU A 213 -5.68 -0.96 1.70
N PHE A 214 -6.47 -1.33 0.71
CA PHE A 214 -7.72 -0.64 0.37
C PHE A 214 -8.93 -1.38 0.93
N ASN A 215 -9.91 -0.65 1.41
CA ASN A 215 -11.27 -1.15 1.59
C ASN A 215 -12.04 -1.12 0.26
N MET A 216 -13.28 -1.63 0.25
CA MET A 216 -14.09 -1.69 -0.96
C MET A 216 -14.56 -0.34 -1.51
N ASN A 217 -14.30 0.76 -0.78
CA ASN A 217 -14.60 2.12 -1.24
C ASN A 217 -13.39 2.81 -1.92
N GLY A 218 -12.20 2.22 -1.83
CA GLY A 218 -10.95 2.75 -2.39
C GLY A 218 -10.30 3.78 -1.53
#